data_283b86037a0c266a52d1ee5deb37e4fe
#
_entry.id   283b86037a0c266a52d1ee5deb37e4fe
#
_cell.length_a   1.000
_cell.length_b   1.000
_cell.length_c   1.000
_cell.angle_alpha   90.00
_cell.angle_beta   90.00
_cell.angle_gamma   90.00
#
_symmetry.space_group_name_H-M   'P 1'
#
loop_
_entity.id
_entity.type
_entity.pdbx_description
1 polymer ?
#
loop_
_entity_poly.entity_id
_entity_poly.type
_entity_poly.pdbx_seq_one_letter_code
_entity_poly.pdbx_strand_id
1 'polypeptide(L)'
;MISLESSGRARRWTVSPVFLALILSSLVGCGGRVSAITASPLADSPGRPLTKVEVVRPSRQPMRRVVEEPGQVEAYEVTAMHAKVAGYIKSWSVNIGSKITKGQMMAAIDVPEVEAEAEQKRAMLEQAQARLVQAQASIEVGQADIAAAAAKLAEARAGMKRVEADVNRWRSESARVEQLFRERAQTGTLVDETRSKLQGAEAMREEVEARVKTAQAGSAQAAAALDKSKADLMATAAGIAVARSELRGAEALLAYQKILAPYDGVVTRRNVDVGHLTVPGGQGEPLFVVARSDLVTVAVAIPEMFAATVEVGDRATIRIQAISGKLFEGTVTRTAYALDVKSRTLRAEVDLPNPDGKLHPGLYAYASIVAEDHPQALTIPSTAVIKEKGKTSCFVVIDGRLAKQTIEVGLADLALTEVVSGIGPDDAVVKAGIMALVDGQPVEVTKPAAIARP
;
A
#
# COMPACT_ATOMS: atom_id res chain seq x y z
N MET A 1 30.89 -14.23 26.22
CA MET A 1 31.33 -14.70 27.54
C MET A 1 30.68 -13.79 28.56
N ILE A 2 29.73 -14.27 29.24
CA ILE A 2 29.24 -14.12 30.60
C ILE A 2 27.77 -14.53 30.59
N SER A 3 27.59 -15.71 31.13
CA SER A 3 26.38 -16.41 31.53
C SER A 3 25.77 -15.75 32.75
N LEU A 4 24.47 -15.65 32.85
CA LEU A 4 23.72 -15.57 34.10
C LEU A 4 22.38 -16.27 33.96
N GLU A 5 22.32 -17.45 34.56
CA GLU A 5 21.12 -18.18 34.95
C GLU A 5 20.30 -17.37 35.95
N SER A 6 18.98 -17.42 35.88
CA SER A 6 18.14 -17.29 37.06
C SER A 6 16.84 -18.09 36.89
N SER A 7 16.78 -19.08 37.71
CA SER A 7 15.69 -19.98 38.10
C SER A 7 14.38 -19.22 38.45
N GLY A 8 13.27 -19.63 37.88
CA GLY A 8 11.89 -19.24 38.22
C GLY A 8 11.05 -20.46 38.60
N ARG A 9 10.70 -20.58 39.86
CA ARG A 9 9.92 -21.65 40.50
C ARG A 9 8.51 -21.71 39.97
N ALA A 10 8.11 -22.86 39.44
CA ALA A 10 6.73 -23.28 39.27
C ALA A 10 6.09 -23.64 40.63
N ARG A 11 5.03 -22.94 41.02
CA ARG A 11 4.15 -23.37 42.12
C ARG A 11 3.04 -24.24 41.56
N ARG A 12 3.13 -25.54 41.78
CA ARG A 12 2.05 -26.49 41.68
C ARG A 12 1.11 -26.32 42.90
N TRP A 13 -0.16 -26.11 42.66
CA TRP A 13 -1.22 -26.27 43.65
C TRP A 13 -1.81 -27.64 43.48
N THR A 14 -1.60 -28.49 44.45
CA THR A 14 -2.23 -29.78 44.67
C THR A 14 -3.54 -29.55 45.43
N VAL A 15 -4.68 -30.01 44.87
CA VAL A 15 -5.95 -30.12 45.59
C VAL A 15 -6.09 -31.57 46.02
N SER A 16 -6.16 -31.76 47.31
CA SER A 16 -6.43 -33.06 47.98
C SER A 16 -7.91 -33.39 47.95
N PRO A 17 -8.28 -34.65 47.77
CA PRO A 17 -9.64 -35.15 47.92
C PRO A 17 -9.79 -35.82 49.30
N VAL A 18 -10.64 -35.33 50.16
CA VAL A 18 -11.20 -36.11 51.31
C VAL A 18 -12.53 -35.50 51.64
N PHE A 19 -13.63 -36.19 51.41
CA PHE A 19 -14.59 -36.62 52.40
C PHE A 19 -15.76 -37.39 51.75
N LEU A 20 -15.63 -38.73 51.83
CA LEU A 20 -16.69 -39.69 51.65
C LEU A 20 -17.09 -40.13 53.05
N ALA A 21 -18.37 -40.06 53.41
CA ALA A 21 -19.01 -41.09 54.28
C ALA A 21 -20.41 -40.69 54.69
N LEU A 22 -21.31 -41.59 54.35
CA LEU A 22 -22.37 -42.17 55.19
C LEU A 22 -23.45 -41.24 55.82
N ILE A 23 -24.72 -41.48 55.41
CA ILE A 23 -25.73 -41.99 56.35
C ILE A 23 -26.74 -42.79 55.54
N LEU A 24 -26.79 -44.13 55.82
CA LEU A 24 -27.81 -45.08 55.49
C LEU A 24 -28.56 -45.34 56.78
N SER A 25 -29.90 -45.24 56.77
CA SER A 25 -30.80 -46.07 57.57
C SER A 25 -32.20 -45.48 57.68
N SER A 26 -33.08 -46.29 57.33
CA SER A 26 -34.23 -46.91 57.94
C SER A 26 -35.53 -46.07 57.83
N LEU A 27 -36.69 -46.59 57.57
CA LEU A 27 -37.39 -47.86 57.84
C LEU A 27 -38.75 -47.81 57.15
N VAL A 28 -39.13 -48.90 56.54
CA VAL A 28 -40.33 -49.76 56.82
C VAL A 28 -41.69 -49.09 56.83
N GLY A 29 -42.51 -49.45 55.85
CA GLY A 29 -43.78 -50.15 56.06
C GLY A 29 -45.03 -49.32 56.01
N CYS A 30 -45.87 -49.54 55.04
CA CYS A 30 -47.23 -50.03 55.23
C CYS A 30 -47.89 -50.22 53.89
N GLY A 31 -48.40 -51.48 53.68
CA GLY A 31 -49.19 -51.86 52.52
C GLY A 31 -50.54 -51.13 52.52
N GLY A 32 -50.92 -50.66 51.34
CA GLY A 32 -52.30 -50.22 51.08
C GLY A 32 -52.77 -50.73 49.75
N ARG A 33 -53.78 -51.49 49.72
CA ARG A 33 -54.44 -52.18 48.60
C ARG A 33 -54.68 -51.21 47.43
N VAL A 34 -54.23 -51.64 46.27
CA VAL A 34 -54.63 -51.05 45.00
C VAL A 34 -56.01 -51.54 44.65
N SER A 35 -57.01 -50.70 44.75
CA SER A 35 -58.33 -50.92 44.15
C SER A 35 -58.26 -50.42 42.69
N ALA A 36 -58.44 -51.29 41.74
CA ALA A 36 -58.60 -50.97 40.34
C ALA A 36 -59.88 -50.16 40.18
N ILE A 37 -59.70 -48.88 39.80
CA ILE A 37 -60.79 -48.04 39.31
C ILE A 37 -60.89 -48.22 37.82
N THR A 38 -61.95 -48.94 37.42
CA THR A 38 -62.44 -49.05 36.06
C THR A 38 -62.72 -47.67 35.48
N ALA A 39 -62.02 -47.31 34.41
CA ALA A 39 -62.30 -46.07 33.68
C ALA A 39 -63.62 -46.18 32.95
N SER A 40 -64.66 -45.48 33.41
CA SER A 40 -65.84 -45.17 32.63
C SER A 40 -65.54 -44.15 31.55
N PRO A 41 -66.12 -44.29 30.34
CA PRO A 41 -65.92 -43.24 29.30
C PRO A 41 -66.55 -41.94 29.74
N LEU A 42 -65.72 -40.87 29.73
CA LEU A 42 -66.16 -39.53 29.97
C LEU A 42 -67.14 -39.09 28.90
N ALA A 43 -68.40 -38.98 29.31
CA ALA A 43 -69.45 -38.35 28.55
C ALA A 43 -69.11 -36.92 28.21
N ASP A 44 -69.41 -36.54 27.01
CA ASP A 44 -69.37 -35.22 26.41
C ASP A 44 -70.00 -34.17 27.35
N SER A 45 -69.23 -33.33 27.97
CA SER A 45 -69.72 -32.24 28.80
C SER A 45 -70.07 -31.05 27.91
N PRO A 46 -71.33 -30.61 27.92
CA PRO A 46 -71.67 -29.40 27.12
C PRO A 46 -71.19 -28.13 27.82
N GLY A 47 -70.40 -27.32 27.06
CA GLY A 47 -70.34 -25.92 27.32
C GLY A 47 -69.19 -25.39 28.18
N ARG A 48 -67.91 -25.75 27.83
CA ARG A 48 -66.83 -24.77 28.14
C ARG A 48 -66.95 -23.60 27.16
N PRO A 49 -67.05 -22.34 27.64
CA PRO A 49 -67.05 -21.22 26.71
C PRO A 49 -65.79 -21.29 25.93
N LEU A 50 -65.89 -21.24 24.59
CA LEU A 50 -64.74 -21.19 23.68
C LEU A 50 -63.90 -20.01 24.03
N THR A 51 -62.61 -20.21 24.19
CA THR A 51 -61.67 -19.13 24.45
C THR A 51 -61.62 -18.20 23.24
N LYS A 52 -61.98 -16.95 23.40
CA LYS A 52 -61.91 -15.94 22.33
C LYS A 52 -60.47 -15.54 22.11
N VAL A 53 -59.97 -15.67 20.86
CA VAL A 53 -58.62 -15.30 20.47
C VAL A 53 -58.67 -14.27 19.34
N GLU A 54 -57.85 -13.24 19.45
CA GLU A 54 -57.64 -12.26 18.41
C GLU A 54 -56.57 -12.82 17.45
N VAL A 55 -56.88 -12.91 16.18
CA VAL A 55 -55.91 -13.39 15.16
C VAL A 55 -55.51 -12.25 14.20
N VAL A 56 -54.28 -12.33 13.76
CA VAL A 56 -53.68 -11.46 12.75
C VAL A 56 -53.13 -12.30 11.61
N ARG A 57 -53.21 -11.81 10.40
CA ARG A 57 -52.51 -12.41 9.24
C ARG A 57 -51.12 -11.82 9.19
N PRO A 58 -50.10 -12.64 8.94
CA PRO A 58 -48.76 -12.16 8.66
C PRO A 58 -48.78 -11.17 7.48
N SER A 59 -48.07 -10.05 7.63
CA SER A 59 -48.00 -9.02 6.58
C SER A 59 -46.57 -8.79 6.16
N ARG A 60 -46.37 -8.46 4.87
CA ARG A 60 -45.06 -8.10 4.39
C ARG A 60 -44.79 -6.63 4.71
N GLN A 61 -43.77 -6.37 5.51
CA GLN A 61 -43.38 -5.02 5.92
C GLN A 61 -41.86 -4.89 5.93
N PRO A 62 -41.31 -3.70 5.67
CA PRO A 62 -39.88 -3.50 5.75
C PRO A 62 -39.42 -3.59 7.22
N MET A 63 -38.44 -4.43 7.48
CA MET A 63 -37.76 -4.50 8.76
C MET A 63 -36.29 -4.15 8.60
N ARG A 64 -35.77 -3.36 9.52
CA ARG A 64 -34.38 -2.91 9.51
C ARG A 64 -33.76 -3.06 10.88
N ARG A 65 -32.53 -3.51 10.90
CA ARG A 65 -31.70 -3.40 12.09
C ARG A 65 -30.85 -2.13 11.97
N VAL A 66 -31.14 -1.16 12.82
CA VAL A 66 -30.37 0.08 12.89
C VAL A 66 -29.49 0.04 14.13
N VAL A 67 -28.21 0.22 13.95
CA VAL A 67 -27.20 0.34 15.00
C VAL A 67 -26.95 1.83 15.19
N GLU A 68 -27.30 2.36 16.36
CA GLU A 68 -27.09 3.78 16.68
C GLU A 68 -26.01 3.91 17.75
N GLU A 69 -24.86 4.45 17.35
CA GLU A 69 -23.68 4.53 18.19
C GLU A 69 -23.04 5.91 18.13
N PRO A 70 -22.41 6.35 19.23
CA PRO A 70 -21.63 7.58 19.24
C PRO A 70 -20.36 7.42 18.43
N GLY A 71 -19.96 8.49 17.77
CA GLY A 71 -18.73 8.57 16.99
C GLY A 71 -18.07 9.94 17.12
N GLN A 72 -16.91 10.05 16.52
CA GLN A 72 -16.13 11.29 16.48
C GLN A 72 -15.77 11.63 15.04
N VAL A 73 -15.88 12.91 14.71
CA VAL A 73 -15.37 13.42 13.44
C VAL A 73 -13.85 13.50 13.53
N GLU A 74 -13.16 12.85 12.64
CA GLU A 74 -11.70 12.90 12.48
C GLU A 74 -11.35 13.53 11.14
N ALA A 75 -10.15 14.07 11.01
CA ALA A 75 -9.67 14.47 9.71
C ALA A 75 -9.40 13.22 8.87
N TYR A 76 -9.79 13.23 7.61
CA TYR A 76 -9.53 12.12 6.68
C TYR A 76 -8.05 11.81 6.58
N GLU A 77 -7.21 12.85 6.57
CA GLU A 77 -5.76 12.75 6.50
C GLU A 77 -5.13 13.83 7.37
N VAL A 78 -4.17 13.43 8.22
CA VAL A 78 -3.40 14.33 9.07
C VAL A 78 -1.92 14.06 8.88
N THR A 79 -1.15 15.09 8.56
CA THR A 79 0.30 14.97 8.41
C THR A 79 1.01 15.87 9.42
N ALA A 80 1.83 15.26 10.25
CA ALA A 80 2.79 15.94 11.11
C ALA A 80 4.08 16.19 10.32
N MET A 81 4.41 17.45 10.09
CA MET A 81 5.53 17.87 9.24
C MET A 81 6.76 18.16 10.10
N HIS A 82 7.85 17.47 9.81
CA HIS A 82 9.15 17.63 10.46
C HIS A 82 10.19 18.12 9.46
N ALA A 83 11.22 18.80 9.96
CA ALA A 83 12.37 19.16 9.13
C ALA A 83 13.22 17.91 8.79
N LYS A 84 13.74 17.86 7.56
CA LYS A 84 14.74 16.85 7.15
C LYS A 84 16.17 17.34 7.24
N VAL A 85 16.36 18.65 7.35
CA VAL A 85 17.67 19.30 7.48
C VAL A 85 17.72 20.12 8.76
N ALA A 86 18.90 20.20 9.37
CA ALA A 86 19.15 21.10 10.49
C ALA A 86 19.34 22.52 9.95
N GLY A 87 18.84 23.51 10.68
CA GLY A 87 18.99 24.91 10.32
C GLY A 87 18.05 25.77 11.16
N TYR A 88 18.06 27.07 10.91
CA TYR A 88 17.17 28.00 11.60
C TYR A 88 15.99 28.37 10.71
N ILE A 89 14.79 28.48 11.29
CA ILE A 89 13.63 28.98 10.54
C ILE A 89 13.89 30.43 10.14
N LYS A 90 14.02 30.66 8.84
CA LYS A 90 14.22 31.98 8.24
C LYS A 90 12.92 32.78 8.17
N SER A 91 11.85 32.10 7.75
CA SER A 91 10.53 32.69 7.60
C SER A 91 9.45 31.62 7.56
N TRP A 92 8.24 32.02 7.88
CA TRP A 92 7.03 31.19 7.67
C TRP A 92 5.94 32.06 7.02
N SER A 93 5.07 31.45 6.20
CA SER A 93 4.04 32.13 5.42
C SER A 93 2.61 31.74 5.79
N VAL A 94 2.43 30.75 6.69
CA VAL A 94 1.13 30.18 7.07
C VAL A 94 0.98 30.16 8.58
N ASN A 95 -0.25 30.39 9.08
CA ASN A 95 -0.56 30.34 10.51
C ASN A 95 -1.63 29.27 10.80
N ILE A 96 -1.93 29.04 12.09
CA ILE A 96 -3.02 28.17 12.51
C ILE A 96 -4.32 28.67 11.85
N GLY A 97 -5.10 27.73 11.28
CA GLY A 97 -6.33 28.03 10.54
C GLY A 97 -6.12 28.46 9.08
N SER A 98 -4.87 28.69 8.62
CA SER A 98 -4.61 29.03 7.22
C SER A 98 -4.98 27.87 6.29
N LYS A 99 -5.74 28.14 5.25
CA LYS A 99 -5.94 27.22 4.12
C LYS A 99 -4.68 27.21 3.26
N ILE A 100 -4.25 26.02 2.89
CA ILE A 100 -3.05 25.78 2.08
C ILE A 100 -3.39 24.91 0.88
N THR A 101 -2.61 25.08 -0.18
CA THR A 101 -2.68 24.26 -1.38
C THR A 101 -1.44 23.39 -1.50
N LYS A 102 -1.57 22.24 -2.15
CA LYS A 102 -0.47 21.30 -2.39
C LYS A 102 0.73 22.02 -3.04
N GLY A 103 1.91 21.81 -2.46
CA GLY A 103 3.15 22.45 -2.95
C GLY A 103 3.34 23.90 -2.51
N GLN A 104 2.40 24.51 -1.80
CA GLN A 104 2.57 25.85 -1.23
C GLN A 104 3.69 25.84 -0.19
N MET A 105 4.57 26.83 -0.26
CA MET A 105 5.63 27.01 0.72
C MET A 105 5.04 27.48 2.05
N MET A 106 5.30 26.71 3.11
CA MET A 106 4.82 26.99 4.47
C MET A 106 5.88 27.67 5.32
N ALA A 107 7.13 27.26 5.18
CA ALA A 107 8.28 27.87 5.85
C ALA A 107 9.55 27.67 5.02
N ALA A 108 10.55 28.51 5.29
CA ALA A 108 11.90 28.39 4.77
C ALA A 108 12.87 28.22 5.94
N ILE A 109 13.80 27.28 5.79
CA ILE A 109 14.90 27.04 6.72
C ILE A 109 16.17 27.64 6.13
N ASP A 110 16.96 28.31 6.94
CA ASP A 110 18.29 28.80 6.59
C ASP A 110 19.29 27.68 6.83
N VAL A 111 19.97 27.25 5.77
CA VAL A 111 20.87 26.06 5.77
C VAL A 111 22.17 26.37 5.02
N PRO A 112 22.98 27.35 5.48
CA PRO A 112 24.14 27.84 4.75
C PRO A 112 25.17 26.74 4.46
N GLU A 113 25.30 25.74 5.33
CA GLU A 113 26.22 24.61 5.13
C GLU A 113 25.79 23.73 3.94
N VAL A 114 24.49 23.48 3.79
CA VAL A 114 23.95 22.66 2.69
C VAL A 114 24.00 23.44 1.36
N GLU A 115 23.81 24.78 1.41
CA GLU A 115 23.98 25.66 0.25
C GLU A 115 25.43 25.64 -0.24
N ALA A 116 26.39 25.79 0.68
CA ALA A 116 27.81 25.73 0.34
C ALA A 116 28.23 24.36 -0.21
N GLU A 117 27.69 23.26 0.32
CA GLU A 117 27.94 21.93 -0.22
C GLU A 117 27.42 21.78 -1.65
N ALA A 118 26.21 22.27 -1.93
CA ALA A 118 25.63 22.22 -3.28
C ALA A 118 26.46 23.07 -4.27
N GLU A 119 26.95 24.24 -3.86
CA GLU A 119 27.85 25.06 -4.68
C GLU A 119 29.19 24.38 -4.94
N GLN A 120 29.78 23.74 -3.93
CA GLN A 120 30.99 22.96 -4.08
C GLN A 120 30.82 21.83 -5.11
N LYS A 121 29.70 21.07 -5.04
CA LYS A 121 29.41 19.99 -6.00
C LYS A 121 29.17 20.53 -7.42
N ARG A 122 28.59 21.72 -7.56
CA ARG A 122 28.44 22.39 -8.84
C ARG A 122 29.79 22.76 -9.45
N ALA A 123 30.69 23.31 -8.66
CA ALA A 123 32.04 23.60 -9.12
C ALA A 123 32.82 22.32 -9.51
N MET A 124 32.64 21.21 -8.78
CA MET A 124 33.22 19.92 -9.14
C MET A 124 32.69 19.40 -10.49
N LEU A 125 31.41 19.57 -10.78
CA LEU A 125 30.84 19.23 -12.08
C LEU A 125 31.45 20.09 -13.21
N GLU A 126 31.60 21.39 -13.03
CA GLU A 126 32.23 22.28 -13.99
C GLU A 126 33.69 21.88 -14.25
N GLN A 127 34.43 21.53 -13.18
CA GLN A 127 35.80 21.01 -13.31
C GLN A 127 35.84 19.72 -14.12
N ALA A 128 34.90 18.79 -13.89
CA ALA A 128 34.83 17.54 -14.67
C ALA A 128 34.51 17.81 -16.14
N GLN A 129 33.64 18.78 -16.44
CA GLN A 129 33.33 19.21 -17.80
C GLN A 129 34.57 19.83 -18.51
N ALA A 130 35.35 20.68 -17.81
CA ALA A 130 36.58 21.24 -18.36
C ALA A 130 37.60 20.13 -18.71
N ARG A 131 37.73 19.09 -17.86
CA ARG A 131 38.57 17.92 -18.13
C ARG A 131 38.09 17.14 -19.38
N LEU A 132 36.79 17.07 -19.65
CA LEU A 132 36.27 16.46 -20.87
C LEU A 132 36.74 17.20 -22.13
N VAL A 133 36.65 18.55 -22.12
CA VAL A 133 37.11 19.40 -23.20
C VAL A 133 38.64 19.17 -23.47
N GLN A 134 39.41 19.07 -22.37
CA GLN A 134 40.86 18.76 -22.49
C GLN A 134 41.09 17.39 -23.09
N ALA A 135 40.34 16.35 -22.71
CA ALA A 135 40.46 15.02 -23.27
C ALA A 135 40.04 14.97 -24.76
N GLN A 136 39.02 15.77 -25.15
CA GLN A 136 38.64 15.93 -26.57
C GLN A 136 39.79 16.54 -27.41
N ALA A 137 40.39 17.62 -26.90
CA ALA A 137 41.55 18.23 -27.56
C ALA A 137 42.74 17.25 -27.72
N SER A 138 42.95 16.37 -26.73
CA SER A 138 43.98 15.32 -26.81
C SER A 138 43.70 14.30 -27.94
N ILE A 139 42.45 14.02 -28.26
CA ILE A 139 42.06 13.19 -29.41
C ILE A 139 42.39 13.89 -30.72
N GLU A 140 42.14 15.19 -30.83
CA GLU A 140 42.51 15.96 -32.05
C GLU A 140 44.02 15.94 -32.31
N VAL A 141 44.83 16.11 -31.25
CA VAL A 141 46.28 15.97 -31.32
C VAL A 141 46.67 14.55 -31.78
N GLY A 142 46.07 13.51 -31.16
CA GLY A 142 46.34 12.13 -31.55
C GLY A 142 45.95 11.79 -33.00
N GLN A 143 44.91 12.43 -33.54
CA GLN A 143 44.53 12.31 -34.96
C GLN A 143 45.55 12.96 -35.88
N ALA A 144 46.07 14.12 -35.52
CA ALA A 144 47.14 14.78 -36.27
C ALA A 144 48.42 13.96 -36.24
N ASP A 145 48.79 13.36 -35.11
CA ASP A 145 49.95 12.46 -35.00
C ASP A 145 49.83 11.20 -35.89
N ILE A 146 48.65 10.60 -35.96
CA ILE A 146 48.38 9.50 -36.89
C ILE A 146 48.57 9.97 -38.33
N ALA A 147 48.05 11.12 -38.71
CA ALA A 147 48.23 11.66 -40.06
C ALA A 147 49.71 11.88 -40.40
N ALA A 148 50.46 12.46 -39.46
CA ALA A 148 51.92 12.65 -39.62
C ALA A 148 52.68 11.32 -39.72
N ALA A 149 52.38 10.33 -38.91
CA ALA A 149 52.99 9.00 -38.95
C ALA A 149 52.64 8.25 -40.26
N ALA A 150 51.40 8.40 -40.73
CA ALA A 150 50.97 7.83 -42.01
C ALA A 150 51.73 8.44 -43.22
N ALA A 151 51.96 9.76 -43.19
CA ALA A 151 52.74 10.44 -44.20
C ALA A 151 54.20 9.94 -44.24
N LYS A 152 54.86 9.79 -43.06
CA LYS A 152 56.21 9.21 -42.95
C LYS A 152 56.27 7.79 -43.45
N LEU A 153 55.25 6.97 -43.17
CA LEU A 153 55.18 5.58 -43.69
C LEU A 153 55.00 5.59 -45.19
N ALA A 154 54.18 6.48 -45.75
CA ALA A 154 53.99 6.61 -47.19
C ALA A 154 55.30 7.02 -47.91
N GLU A 155 56.05 7.99 -47.31
CA GLU A 155 57.37 8.40 -47.78
C GLU A 155 58.39 7.20 -47.81
N ALA A 156 58.48 6.48 -46.68
CA ALA A 156 59.37 5.31 -46.59
C ALA A 156 59.03 4.21 -47.65
N ARG A 157 57.72 3.94 -47.86
CA ARG A 157 57.21 3.01 -48.87
C ARG A 157 57.50 3.49 -50.27
N ALA A 158 57.43 4.81 -50.56
CA ALA A 158 57.80 5.34 -51.85
C ALA A 158 59.33 5.20 -52.12
N GLY A 159 60.13 5.41 -51.05
CA GLY A 159 61.58 5.11 -51.10
C GLY A 159 61.88 3.65 -51.41
N MET A 160 61.16 2.72 -50.79
CA MET A 160 61.31 1.27 -51.06
C MET A 160 61.03 0.90 -52.49
N LYS A 161 59.94 1.41 -53.07
CA LYS A 161 59.63 1.19 -54.50
C LYS A 161 60.76 1.62 -55.45
N ARG A 162 61.41 2.77 -55.14
CA ARG A 162 62.56 3.28 -55.93
C ARG A 162 63.71 2.31 -55.87
N VAL A 163 64.08 1.88 -54.64
CA VAL A 163 65.22 0.96 -54.46
C VAL A 163 64.94 -0.43 -55.03
N GLU A 164 63.71 -0.95 -54.95
CA GLU A 164 63.25 -2.18 -55.56
C GLU A 164 63.41 -2.11 -57.09
N ALA A 165 63.10 -0.99 -57.71
CA ALA A 165 63.31 -0.78 -59.17
C ALA A 165 64.80 -0.81 -59.51
N ASP A 166 65.67 -0.23 -58.68
CA ASP A 166 67.14 -0.27 -58.89
C ASP A 166 67.72 -1.66 -58.69
N VAL A 167 67.28 -2.43 -57.69
CA VAL A 167 67.67 -3.84 -57.54
C VAL A 167 67.24 -4.68 -58.77
N ASN A 168 66.01 -4.49 -59.24
CA ASN A 168 65.51 -5.21 -60.41
C ASN A 168 66.30 -4.83 -61.66
N ARG A 169 66.70 -3.57 -61.82
CA ARG A 169 67.58 -3.12 -62.94
C ARG A 169 68.92 -3.80 -62.85
N TRP A 170 69.62 -3.73 -61.72
CA TRP A 170 70.94 -4.31 -61.59
C TRP A 170 70.89 -5.83 -61.57
N ARG A 171 69.85 -6.49 -61.13
CA ARG A 171 69.64 -7.94 -61.24
C ARG A 171 69.53 -8.38 -62.69
N SER A 172 68.75 -7.65 -63.52
CA SER A 172 68.63 -7.95 -64.96
C SER A 172 69.87 -7.67 -65.68
N GLU A 173 70.64 -6.59 -65.35
CA GLU A 173 71.92 -6.26 -65.97
C GLU A 173 73.00 -7.30 -65.63
N SER A 174 73.14 -7.68 -64.35
CA SER A 174 74.04 -8.69 -63.89
C SER A 174 73.81 -10.04 -64.62
N ALA A 175 72.54 -10.49 -64.74
CA ALA A 175 72.19 -11.69 -65.46
C ALA A 175 72.57 -11.66 -66.95
N ARG A 176 72.33 -10.49 -67.55
CA ARG A 176 72.70 -10.28 -68.97
C ARG A 176 74.21 -10.30 -69.15
N VAL A 177 74.98 -9.63 -68.34
CA VAL A 177 76.45 -9.58 -68.42
C VAL A 177 77.06 -10.97 -68.12
N GLU A 178 76.55 -11.73 -67.17
CA GLU A 178 76.94 -13.10 -66.87
C GLU A 178 76.66 -14.05 -68.02
N GLN A 179 75.59 -13.87 -68.79
CA GLN A 179 75.32 -14.63 -70.01
C GLN A 179 76.31 -14.29 -71.09
N LEU A 180 76.56 -13.00 -71.37
CA LEU A 180 77.55 -12.56 -72.35
C LEU A 180 78.98 -13.00 -72.03
N PHE A 181 79.35 -13.08 -70.77
CA PHE A 181 80.61 -13.62 -70.30
C PHE A 181 80.70 -15.10 -70.58
N ARG A 182 79.67 -15.88 -70.33
CA ARG A 182 79.62 -17.32 -70.74
C ARG A 182 79.76 -17.52 -72.26
N GLU A 183 79.26 -16.56 -73.04
CA GLU A 183 79.38 -16.53 -74.50
C GLU A 183 80.71 -15.95 -74.94
N ARG A 184 81.69 -15.62 -74.03
CA ARG A 184 82.99 -15.01 -74.26
C ARG A 184 82.95 -13.63 -74.95
N ALA A 185 81.79 -12.94 -74.84
CA ALA A 185 81.57 -11.62 -75.46
C ALA A 185 81.89 -10.45 -74.52
N GLN A 186 82.20 -10.73 -73.23
CA GLN A 186 82.48 -9.71 -72.19
C GLN A 186 83.63 -10.17 -71.27
N THR A 187 84.20 -9.21 -70.47
CA THR A 187 85.33 -9.45 -69.56
C THR A 187 84.85 -9.82 -68.16
N GLY A 188 85.65 -10.62 -67.38
CA GLY A 188 85.32 -10.94 -65.97
C GLY A 188 85.19 -9.72 -65.06
N THR A 189 85.99 -8.68 -65.33
CA THR A 189 85.91 -7.40 -64.55
C THR A 189 84.52 -6.75 -64.59
N LEU A 190 83.81 -6.84 -65.72
CA LEU A 190 82.47 -6.26 -65.86
C LEU A 190 81.44 -7.10 -65.10
N VAL A 191 81.65 -8.43 -65.03
CA VAL A 191 80.82 -9.32 -64.19
C VAL A 191 80.95 -8.95 -62.70
N ASP A 192 82.22 -8.78 -62.24
CA ASP A 192 82.49 -8.40 -60.81
C ASP A 192 81.94 -7.01 -60.50
N GLU A 193 82.07 -6.08 -61.46
CA GLU A 193 81.48 -4.71 -61.26
C GLU A 193 79.94 -4.73 -61.16
N THR A 194 79.29 -5.44 -62.10
CA THR A 194 77.80 -5.51 -62.04
C THR A 194 77.30 -6.29 -60.84
N ARG A 195 77.99 -7.33 -60.37
CA ARG A 195 77.71 -8.06 -59.18
C ARG A 195 77.87 -7.20 -57.93
N SER A 196 79.00 -6.42 -57.87
CA SER A 196 79.19 -5.47 -56.78
C SER A 196 78.07 -4.39 -56.70
N LYS A 197 77.62 -3.87 -57.86
CA LYS A 197 76.50 -2.93 -57.95
C LYS A 197 75.16 -3.55 -57.50
N LEU A 198 74.90 -4.84 -57.87
CA LEU A 198 73.75 -5.58 -57.40
C LEU A 198 73.78 -5.74 -55.87
N GLN A 199 74.92 -6.16 -55.29
CA GLN A 199 75.07 -6.29 -53.85
C GLN A 199 74.86 -4.95 -53.12
N GLY A 200 75.40 -3.84 -53.69
CA GLY A 200 75.15 -2.49 -53.14
C GLY A 200 73.67 -2.08 -53.16
N ALA A 201 72.96 -2.41 -54.28
CA ALA A 201 71.53 -2.15 -54.37
C ALA A 201 70.68 -3.00 -53.40
N GLU A 202 71.09 -4.30 -53.20
CA GLU A 202 70.44 -5.18 -52.23
C GLU A 202 70.67 -4.72 -50.78
N ALA A 203 71.86 -4.26 -50.40
CA ALA A 203 72.15 -3.67 -49.11
C ALA A 203 71.32 -2.39 -48.88
N MET A 204 71.19 -1.54 -49.92
CA MET A 204 70.32 -0.36 -49.85
C MET A 204 68.85 -0.73 -49.67
N ARG A 205 68.39 -1.81 -50.34
CA ARG A 205 67.03 -2.32 -50.11
C ARG A 205 66.78 -2.71 -48.62
N GLU A 206 67.75 -3.44 -48.04
CA GLU A 206 67.65 -3.85 -46.61
C GLU A 206 67.62 -2.65 -45.69
N GLU A 207 68.38 -1.59 -45.91
CA GLU A 207 68.37 -0.35 -45.16
C GLU A 207 67.01 0.31 -45.27
N VAL A 208 66.48 0.46 -46.50
CA VAL A 208 65.16 1.12 -46.66
C VAL A 208 64.03 0.25 -46.13
N GLU A 209 64.13 -1.09 -46.22
CA GLU A 209 63.18 -1.99 -45.53
C GLU A 209 63.15 -1.79 -44.03
N ALA A 210 64.30 -1.64 -43.40
CA ALA A 210 64.40 -1.30 -42.00
C ALA A 210 63.70 0.06 -41.62
N ARG A 211 63.91 1.05 -42.56
CA ARG A 211 63.20 2.37 -42.41
C ARG A 211 61.68 2.22 -42.51
N VAL A 212 61.18 1.38 -43.46
CA VAL A 212 59.75 1.10 -43.59
C VAL A 212 59.22 0.44 -42.30
N LYS A 213 59.94 -0.56 -41.73
CA LYS A 213 59.57 -1.21 -40.48
C LYS A 213 59.51 -0.22 -39.30
N THR A 214 60.51 0.69 -39.23
CA THR A 214 60.54 1.74 -38.22
C THR A 214 59.36 2.71 -38.36
N ALA A 215 59.05 3.16 -39.60
CA ALA A 215 57.89 4.05 -39.84
C ALA A 215 56.55 3.34 -39.56
N GLN A 216 56.47 2.04 -39.87
CA GLN A 216 55.31 1.23 -39.54
C GLN A 216 55.10 1.07 -38.04
N ALA A 217 56.17 0.83 -37.29
CA ALA A 217 56.11 0.81 -35.79
C ALA A 217 55.71 2.17 -35.24
N GLY A 218 56.22 3.28 -35.79
CA GLY A 218 55.76 4.64 -35.40
C GLY A 218 54.29 4.91 -35.69
N SER A 219 53.77 4.39 -36.81
CA SER A 219 52.34 4.49 -37.12
C SER A 219 51.47 3.68 -36.13
N ALA A 220 51.90 2.48 -35.77
CA ALA A 220 51.24 1.65 -34.78
C ALA A 220 51.28 2.33 -33.38
N GLN A 221 52.40 2.94 -33.02
CA GLN A 221 52.52 3.69 -31.75
C GLN A 221 51.55 4.89 -31.72
N ALA A 222 51.44 5.65 -32.80
CA ALA A 222 50.51 6.79 -32.88
C ALA A 222 49.02 6.32 -32.75
N ALA A 223 48.70 5.16 -33.38
CA ALA A 223 47.36 4.58 -33.26
C ALA A 223 47.04 4.17 -31.80
N ALA A 224 48.00 3.50 -31.15
CA ALA A 224 47.82 3.11 -29.74
C ALA A 224 47.69 4.32 -28.77
N ALA A 225 48.42 5.43 -29.09
CA ALA A 225 48.30 6.68 -28.33
C ALA A 225 46.92 7.30 -28.50
N LEU A 226 46.36 7.31 -29.73
CA LEU A 226 44.99 7.77 -29.96
C LEU A 226 43.96 6.89 -29.23
N ASP A 227 44.10 5.59 -29.23
CA ASP A 227 43.17 4.68 -28.54
C ASP A 227 43.23 4.87 -27.03
N LYS A 228 44.41 5.18 -26.48
CA LYS A 228 44.55 5.62 -25.09
C LYS A 228 43.78 6.91 -24.86
N SER A 229 43.92 7.93 -25.69
CA SER A 229 43.23 9.21 -25.56
C SER A 229 41.69 9.04 -25.62
N LYS A 230 41.20 8.11 -26.45
CA LYS A 230 39.77 7.76 -26.49
C LYS A 230 39.32 7.08 -25.20
N ALA A 231 40.11 6.18 -24.62
CA ALA A 231 39.81 5.58 -23.33
C ALA A 231 39.81 6.60 -22.22
N ASP A 232 40.74 7.55 -22.20
CA ASP A 232 40.78 8.66 -21.23
C ASP A 232 39.57 9.56 -21.39
N LEU A 233 39.06 9.80 -22.62
CA LEU A 233 37.80 10.54 -22.84
C LEU A 233 36.61 9.80 -22.23
N MET A 234 36.51 8.48 -22.44
CA MET A 234 35.42 7.69 -21.85
C MET A 234 35.46 7.71 -20.31
N ALA A 235 36.65 7.59 -19.72
CA ALA A 235 36.85 7.70 -18.27
C ALA A 235 36.43 9.07 -17.75
N THR A 236 36.80 10.16 -18.46
CA THR A 236 36.42 11.52 -18.08
C THR A 236 34.90 11.73 -18.20
N ALA A 237 34.27 11.19 -19.26
CA ALA A 237 32.81 11.24 -19.41
C ALA A 237 32.09 10.50 -18.29
N ALA A 238 32.61 9.35 -17.83
CA ALA A 238 32.11 8.65 -16.66
C ALA A 238 32.26 9.49 -15.38
N GLY A 239 33.38 10.22 -15.23
CA GLY A 239 33.61 11.14 -14.13
C GLY A 239 32.57 12.28 -14.07
N ILE A 240 32.10 12.78 -15.20
CA ILE A 240 30.99 13.77 -15.25
C ILE A 240 29.69 13.15 -14.70
N ALA A 241 29.39 11.89 -15.04
CA ALA A 241 28.19 11.22 -14.54
C ALA A 241 28.20 11.09 -13.02
N VAL A 242 29.37 10.80 -12.42
CA VAL A 242 29.56 10.77 -10.97
C VAL A 242 29.34 12.15 -10.37
N ALA A 243 30.06 13.18 -10.84
CA ALA A 243 29.94 14.54 -10.33
C ALA A 243 28.50 15.10 -10.43
N ARG A 244 27.80 14.77 -11.54
CA ARG A 244 26.38 15.13 -11.70
C ARG A 244 25.48 14.41 -10.70
N SER A 245 25.78 13.15 -10.37
CA SER A 245 25.02 12.40 -9.36
C SER A 245 25.22 12.96 -7.95
N GLU A 246 26.45 13.36 -7.62
CA GLU A 246 26.76 14.01 -6.35
C GLU A 246 26.04 15.37 -6.23
N LEU A 247 26.07 16.18 -7.28
CA LEU A 247 25.35 17.45 -7.31
C LEU A 247 23.85 17.26 -7.10
N ARG A 248 23.22 16.29 -7.79
CA ARG A 248 21.80 15.99 -7.58
C ARG A 248 21.49 15.58 -6.15
N GLY A 249 22.39 14.85 -5.48
CA GLY A 249 22.26 14.49 -4.07
C GLY A 249 22.26 15.74 -3.18
N ALA A 250 23.21 16.65 -3.38
CA ALA A 250 23.28 17.90 -2.64
C ALA A 250 22.08 18.82 -2.90
N GLU A 251 21.64 18.94 -4.16
CA GLU A 251 20.45 19.72 -4.53
C GLU A 251 19.15 19.13 -3.94
N ALA A 252 19.04 17.80 -3.82
CA ALA A 252 17.93 17.16 -3.16
C ALA A 252 17.89 17.46 -1.65
N LEU A 253 19.04 17.53 -1.00
CA LEU A 253 19.14 17.98 0.39
C LEU A 253 18.78 19.45 0.53
N LEU A 254 19.28 20.29 -0.36
CA LEU A 254 18.97 21.71 -0.38
C LEU A 254 17.49 21.99 -0.61
N ALA A 255 16.80 21.16 -1.40
CA ALA A 255 15.36 21.31 -1.61
C ALA A 255 14.55 21.22 -0.31
N TYR A 256 15.05 20.50 0.69
CA TYR A 256 14.40 20.41 2.01
C TYR A 256 14.50 21.67 2.88
N GLN A 257 15.22 22.69 2.45
CA GLN A 257 15.16 24.03 3.05
C GLN A 257 13.76 24.63 2.97
N LYS A 258 12.94 24.22 1.97
CA LYS A 258 11.56 24.66 1.80
C LYS A 258 10.61 23.62 2.33
N ILE A 259 9.81 23.98 3.32
CA ILE A 259 8.73 23.14 3.83
C ILE A 259 7.49 23.40 2.98
N LEU A 260 7.08 22.40 2.21
CA LEU A 260 5.97 22.50 1.26
C LEU A 260 4.77 21.70 1.79
N ALA A 261 3.56 22.20 1.55
CA ALA A 261 2.31 21.52 1.88
C ALA A 261 2.16 20.21 1.06
N PRO A 262 1.85 19.06 1.70
CA PRO A 262 1.75 17.76 1.02
C PRO A 262 0.48 17.63 0.18
N TYR A 263 -0.60 18.29 0.60
CA TYR A 263 -1.94 18.29 -0.03
C TYR A 263 -2.71 19.57 0.33
N ASP A 264 -3.87 19.75 -0.29
CA ASP A 264 -4.78 20.85 0.02
C ASP A 264 -5.44 20.62 1.39
N GLY A 265 -5.38 21.61 2.28
CA GLY A 265 -5.88 21.45 3.63
C GLY A 265 -5.79 22.71 4.48
N VAL A 266 -5.81 22.49 5.80
CA VAL A 266 -5.73 23.55 6.79
C VAL A 266 -4.63 23.24 7.81
N VAL A 267 -3.88 24.25 8.20
CA VAL A 267 -2.88 24.16 9.28
C VAL A 267 -3.60 24.10 10.63
N THR A 268 -3.51 22.97 11.32
CA THR A 268 -4.16 22.77 12.64
C THR A 268 -3.23 23.14 13.80
N ARG A 269 -1.92 22.99 13.62
CA ARG A 269 -0.90 23.39 14.61
C ARG A 269 0.32 23.97 13.91
N ARG A 270 0.91 24.97 14.55
CA ARG A 270 2.19 25.57 14.20
C ARG A 270 3.05 25.66 15.46
N ASN A 271 4.17 24.97 15.47
CA ASN A 271 5.10 24.92 16.62
C ASN A 271 6.45 25.53 16.24
N VAL A 272 6.47 26.50 15.33
CA VAL A 272 7.70 27.14 14.86
C VAL A 272 7.57 28.66 14.87
N ASP A 273 8.68 29.30 15.20
CA ASP A 273 8.89 30.75 15.10
C ASP A 273 10.21 31.03 14.37
N VAL A 274 10.37 32.27 13.89
CA VAL A 274 11.61 32.71 13.23
C VAL A 274 12.76 32.57 14.22
N GLY A 275 13.88 31.99 13.77
CA GLY A 275 15.04 31.69 14.61
C GLY A 275 14.95 30.36 15.38
N HIS A 276 13.85 29.61 15.27
CA HIS A 276 13.76 28.27 15.86
C HIS A 276 14.73 27.31 15.15
N LEU A 277 15.55 26.60 15.93
CA LEU A 277 16.45 25.56 15.42
C LEU A 277 15.69 24.30 15.09
N THR A 278 15.77 23.84 13.85
CA THR A 278 15.19 22.57 13.42
C THR A 278 16.17 21.43 13.59
N VAL A 279 15.65 20.28 14.08
CA VAL A 279 16.43 19.05 14.25
C VAL A 279 15.88 18.00 13.29
N PRO A 280 16.73 17.39 12.43
CA PRO A 280 16.30 16.36 11.51
C PRO A 280 15.93 15.05 12.22
N GLY A 281 15.09 14.22 11.56
CA GLY A 281 14.81 12.87 12.04
C GLY A 281 13.54 12.68 12.87
N GLY A 282 12.65 13.67 12.95
CA GLY A 282 11.33 13.51 13.60
C GLY A 282 11.39 13.43 15.14
N GLN A 283 12.54 13.69 15.75
CA GLN A 283 12.67 13.81 17.20
C GLN A 283 12.22 15.23 17.60
N GLY A 284 11.11 15.33 18.32
CA GLY A 284 10.56 16.59 18.78
C GLY A 284 9.15 16.85 18.25
N GLU A 285 8.61 18.03 18.58
CA GLU A 285 7.31 18.45 18.09
C GLU A 285 7.36 18.73 16.58
N PRO A 286 6.31 18.36 15.83
CA PRO A 286 6.22 18.66 14.41
C PRO A 286 6.18 20.17 14.21
N LEU A 287 6.85 20.69 13.19
CA LEU A 287 6.84 22.11 12.84
C LEU A 287 5.43 22.61 12.51
N PHE A 288 4.73 21.84 11.72
CA PHE A 288 3.33 22.06 11.37
C PHE A 288 2.56 20.75 11.44
N VAL A 289 1.27 20.85 11.76
CA VAL A 289 0.32 19.75 11.55
C VAL A 289 -0.73 20.25 10.56
N VAL A 290 -0.86 19.52 9.48
CA VAL A 290 -1.80 19.82 8.39
C VAL A 290 -2.88 18.75 8.39
N ALA A 291 -4.14 19.17 8.30
CA ALA A 291 -5.28 18.29 8.14
C ALA A 291 -6.00 18.57 6.81
N ARG A 292 -6.39 17.51 6.13
CA ARG A 292 -7.25 17.61 4.96
C ARG A 292 -8.63 18.08 5.38
N SER A 293 -9.20 19.07 4.68
CA SER A 293 -10.42 19.74 5.12
C SER A 293 -11.63 19.53 4.21
N ASP A 294 -11.43 19.07 2.99
CA ASP A 294 -12.50 18.83 1.99
C ASP A 294 -13.30 17.55 2.28
N LEU A 295 -12.70 16.63 3.02
CA LEU A 295 -13.26 15.35 3.42
C LEU A 295 -12.97 15.12 4.90
N VAL A 296 -13.94 14.58 5.63
CA VAL A 296 -13.77 14.14 7.01
C VAL A 296 -14.26 12.71 7.17
N THR A 297 -13.74 12.02 8.16
CA THR A 297 -14.14 10.67 8.52
C THR A 297 -14.85 10.69 9.85
N VAL A 298 -16.03 10.07 9.93
CA VAL A 298 -16.70 9.81 11.19
C VAL A 298 -16.32 8.41 11.64
N ALA A 299 -15.56 8.33 12.72
CA ALA A 299 -15.16 7.07 13.33
C ALA A 299 -16.20 6.68 14.39
N VAL A 300 -16.76 5.48 14.26
CA VAL A 300 -17.81 4.94 15.10
C VAL A 300 -17.34 3.65 15.75
N ALA A 301 -17.58 3.49 17.03
CA ALA A 301 -17.22 2.29 17.79
C ALA A 301 -18.42 1.35 17.89
N ILE A 302 -18.48 0.32 17.05
CA ILE A 302 -19.57 -0.64 16.98
C ILE A 302 -19.36 -1.74 18.03
N PRO A 303 -20.28 -1.98 18.98
CA PRO A 303 -20.18 -3.06 19.96
C PRO A 303 -20.05 -4.45 19.30
N GLU A 304 -19.34 -5.36 19.99
CA GLU A 304 -19.07 -6.74 19.53
C GLU A 304 -20.32 -7.47 19.04
N MET A 305 -21.46 -7.27 19.71
CA MET A 305 -22.73 -7.90 19.35
C MET A 305 -23.27 -7.52 17.96
N PHE A 306 -22.85 -6.36 17.43
CA PHE A 306 -23.23 -5.88 16.09
C PHE A 306 -22.08 -5.94 15.10
N ALA A 307 -20.87 -6.29 15.55
CA ALA A 307 -19.66 -6.26 14.70
C ALA A 307 -19.73 -7.18 13.48
N ALA A 308 -20.49 -8.27 13.57
CA ALA A 308 -20.67 -9.22 12.46
C ALA A 308 -21.76 -8.78 11.46
N THR A 309 -22.57 -7.79 11.80
CA THR A 309 -23.70 -7.36 10.97
C THR A 309 -23.43 -6.04 10.23
N VAL A 310 -22.42 -5.28 10.67
CA VAL A 310 -22.04 -4.00 10.02
C VAL A 310 -20.97 -4.26 8.96
N GLU A 311 -21.31 -3.96 7.70
CA GLU A 311 -20.46 -4.19 6.55
C GLU A 311 -20.12 -2.88 5.80
N VAL A 312 -19.07 -2.95 4.99
CA VAL A 312 -18.72 -1.85 4.07
C VAL A 312 -19.82 -1.70 3.02
N GLY A 313 -20.33 -0.49 2.86
CA GLY A 313 -21.45 -0.18 1.99
C GLY A 313 -22.76 0.06 2.71
N ASP A 314 -22.88 -0.29 3.99
CA ASP A 314 -24.07 -0.02 4.78
C ASP A 314 -24.40 1.47 4.83
N ARG A 315 -25.67 1.80 4.68
CA ARG A 315 -26.13 3.18 4.75
C ARG A 315 -26.02 3.70 6.18
N ALA A 316 -25.44 4.88 6.29
CA ALA A 316 -25.27 5.56 7.56
C ALA A 316 -25.86 6.97 7.52
N THR A 317 -26.63 7.32 8.52
CA THR A 317 -27.11 8.69 8.75
C THR A 317 -26.34 9.25 9.95
N ILE A 318 -25.62 10.33 9.73
CA ILE A 318 -24.76 10.95 10.73
C ILE A 318 -25.41 12.24 11.23
N ARG A 319 -25.59 12.33 12.53
CA ARG A 319 -26.09 13.52 13.24
C ARG A 319 -24.94 14.12 14.06
N ILE A 320 -24.55 15.33 13.73
CA ILE A 320 -23.49 16.05 14.45
C ILE A 320 -24.15 17.06 15.40
N GLN A 321 -23.91 16.92 16.70
CA GLN A 321 -24.59 17.68 17.73
C GLN A 321 -24.32 19.19 17.62
N ALA A 322 -23.11 19.58 17.25
CA ALA A 322 -22.71 20.98 17.07
C ALA A 322 -23.39 21.68 15.88
N ILE A 323 -23.99 20.91 14.96
CA ILE A 323 -24.64 21.43 13.76
C ILE A 323 -26.10 21.00 13.79
N SER A 324 -26.90 21.77 14.54
CA SER A 324 -28.33 21.49 14.77
C SER A 324 -29.13 21.42 13.45
N GLY A 325 -29.99 20.40 13.34
CA GLY A 325 -31.00 20.28 12.28
C GLY A 325 -30.48 19.76 10.93
N LYS A 326 -29.20 19.39 10.80
CA LYS A 326 -28.66 18.80 9.58
C LYS A 326 -28.26 17.35 9.79
N LEU A 327 -28.81 16.46 8.99
CA LEU A 327 -28.40 15.07 8.88
C LEU A 327 -27.47 14.95 7.68
N PHE A 328 -26.41 14.20 7.85
CA PHE A 328 -25.46 13.88 6.78
C PHE A 328 -25.66 12.42 6.40
N GLU A 329 -25.89 12.16 5.14
CA GLU A 329 -26.00 10.81 4.61
C GLU A 329 -24.64 10.36 4.09
N GLY A 330 -24.28 9.12 4.37
CA GLY A 330 -23.07 8.48 3.94
C GLY A 330 -23.21 6.96 3.92
N THR A 331 -22.13 6.29 3.66
CA THR A 331 -22.03 4.83 3.75
C THR A 331 -20.81 4.46 4.55
N VAL A 332 -20.84 3.29 5.19
CA VAL A 332 -19.63 2.73 5.82
C VAL A 332 -18.60 2.48 4.74
N THR A 333 -17.51 3.22 4.79
CA THR A 333 -16.43 3.14 3.79
C THR A 333 -15.37 2.13 4.17
N ARG A 334 -15.13 1.96 5.47
CA ARG A 334 -14.13 1.04 6.02
C ARG A 334 -14.56 0.50 7.37
N THR A 335 -14.11 -0.73 7.67
CA THR A 335 -14.15 -1.32 9.00
C THR A 335 -12.75 -1.81 9.37
N ALA A 336 -12.41 -1.79 10.67
CA ALA A 336 -11.08 -2.19 11.14
C ALA A 336 -10.79 -3.69 11.00
N TYR A 337 -11.79 -4.50 10.63
CA TYR A 337 -11.69 -5.97 10.51
C TYR A 337 -11.24 -6.69 11.79
N ALA A 338 -10.95 -5.97 12.86
CA ALA A 338 -10.56 -6.51 14.14
C ALA A 338 -11.18 -5.69 15.26
N LEU A 339 -11.57 -6.35 16.32
CA LEU A 339 -12.09 -5.69 17.52
C LEU A 339 -10.94 -5.11 18.35
N ASP A 340 -11.14 -3.91 18.87
CA ASP A 340 -10.30 -3.40 19.94
C ASP A 340 -10.55 -4.21 21.22
N VAL A 341 -9.49 -4.84 21.73
CA VAL A 341 -9.59 -5.77 22.88
C VAL A 341 -10.01 -5.07 24.17
N LYS A 342 -9.69 -3.78 24.32
CA LYS A 342 -10.01 -3.01 25.55
C LYS A 342 -11.45 -2.56 25.58
N SER A 343 -11.94 -1.99 24.47
CA SER A 343 -13.30 -1.47 24.36
C SER A 343 -14.31 -2.53 23.89
N ARG A 344 -13.84 -3.64 23.32
CA ARG A 344 -14.65 -4.67 22.63
C ARG A 344 -15.57 -4.09 21.56
N THR A 345 -15.00 -3.18 20.76
CA THR A 345 -15.72 -2.54 19.66
C THR A 345 -15.00 -2.72 18.34
N LEU A 346 -15.76 -2.80 17.25
CA LEU A 346 -15.26 -2.73 15.87
C LEU A 346 -15.29 -1.25 15.45
N ARG A 347 -14.17 -0.72 14.99
CA ARG A 347 -14.13 0.61 14.41
C ARG A 347 -14.71 0.57 12.99
N ALA A 348 -15.79 1.30 12.76
CA ALA A 348 -16.36 1.58 11.46
C ALA A 348 -16.15 3.06 11.11
N GLU A 349 -15.90 3.34 9.83
CA GLU A 349 -15.61 4.68 9.34
C GLU A 349 -16.58 5.06 8.22
N VAL A 350 -17.11 6.28 8.31
CA VAL A 350 -18.00 6.89 7.32
C VAL A 350 -17.35 8.17 6.83
N ASP A 351 -17.00 8.24 5.55
CA ASP A 351 -16.42 9.44 4.96
C ASP A 351 -17.51 10.41 4.51
N LEU A 352 -17.37 11.68 4.91
CA LEU A 352 -18.34 12.72 4.62
C LEU A 352 -17.68 13.90 3.88
N PRO A 353 -18.24 14.36 2.76
CA PRO A 353 -17.80 15.58 2.08
C PRO A 353 -17.97 16.80 2.99
N ASN A 354 -16.97 17.67 3.02
CA ASN A 354 -16.94 18.88 3.83
C ASN A 354 -16.58 20.13 3.00
N PRO A 355 -17.33 20.45 1.94
CA PRO A 355 -17.01 21.57 1.05
C PRO A 355 -17.04 22.93 1.76
N ASP A 356 -17.90 23.08 2.73
CA ASP A 356 -18.05 24.31 3.51
C ASP A 356 -16.99 24.43 4.63
N GLY A 357 -16.23 23.37 4.92
CA GLY A 357 -15.25 23.33 6.01
C GLY A 357 -15.86 23.43 7.41
N LYS A 358 -17.17 23.15 7.57
CA LYS A 358 -17.86 23.28 8.88
C LYS A 358 -17.71 22.05 9.78
N LEU A 359 -17.39 20.91 9.18
CA LEU A 359 -17.12 19.68 9.91
C LEU A 359 -15.67 19.71 10.40
N HIS A 360 -15.49 20.17 11.64
CA HIS A 360 -14.16 20.22 12.25
C HIS A 360 -13.82 18.89 12.91
N PRO A 361 -12.61 18.36 12.72
CA PRO A 361 -12.13 17.22 13.50
C PRO A 361 -12.26 17.47 15.01
N GLY A 362 -12.68 16.45 15.75
CA GLY A 362 -12.94 16.53 17.18
C GLY A 362 -14.41 16.74 17.56
N LEU A 363 -15.31 16.99 16.60
CA LEU A 363 -16.74 17.08 16.86
C LEU A 363 -17.33 15.70 17.20
N TYR A 364 -18.27 15.68 18.14
CA TYR A 364 -19.07 14.49 18.44
C TYR A 364 -20.17 14.28 17.40
N ALA A 365 -20.35 13.05 17.01
CA ALA A 365 -21.37 12.61 16.08
C ALA A 365 -22.13 11.40 16.64
N TYR A 366 -23.36 11.20 16.16
CA TYR A 366 -24.11 9.96 16.32
C TYR A 366 -24.33 9.38 14.93
N ALA A 367 -23.99 8.12 14.78
CA ALA A 367 -24.18 7.39 13.53
C ALA A 367 -25.30 6.36 13.70
N SER A 368 -26.31 6.44 12.83
CA SER A 368 -27.35 5.44 12.70
C SER A 368 -27.03 4.63 11.42
N ILE A 369 -26.50 3.41 11.60
CA ILE A 369 -26.07 2.52 10.53
C ILE A 369 -27.16 1.47 10.31
N VAL A 370 -27.60 1.30 9.08
CA VAL A 370 -28.58 0.26 8.69
C VAL A 370 -27.78 -1.01 8.37
N ALA A 371 -27.60 -1.86 9.37
CA ALA A 371 -26.81 -3.08 9.28
C ALA A 371 -27.53 -4.23 8.56
N GLU A 372 -28.86 -4.27 8.64
CA GLU A 372 -29.69 -5.26 7.92
C GLU A 372 -30.95 -4.55 7.40
N ASP A 373 -31.31 -4.78 6.15
CA ASP A 373 -32.51 -4.19 5.52
C ASP A 373 -33.28 -5.31 4.79
N HIS A 374 -34.42 -5.71 5.37
CA HIS A 374 -35.33 -6.70 4.80
C HIS A 374 -36.61 -6.01 4.31
N PRO A 375 -36.68 -5.52 3.07
CA PRO A 375 -37.76 -4.66 2.60
C PRO A 375 -39.12 -5.36 2.49
N GLN A 376 -39.15 -6.70 2.48
CA GLN A 376 -40.36 -7.51 2.33
C GLN A 376 -40.41 -8.65 3.37
N ALA A 377 -39.97 -8.38 4.60
CA ALA A 377 -40.02 -9.35 5.69
C ALA A 377 -41.47 -9.76 5.97
N LEU A 378 -41.74 -11.04 6.11
CA LEU A 378 -43.03 -11.52 6.60
C LEU A 378 -43.09 -11.32 8.11
N THR A 379 -43.95 -10.46 8.62
CA THR A 379 -43.97 -10.04 10.01
C THR A 379 -45.20 -10.46 10.73
N ILE A 380 -45.05 -10.80 12.00
CA ILE A 380 -46.13 -10.98 12.98
C ILE A 380 -45.86 -10.09 14.19
N PRO A 381 -46.89 -9.77 15.01
CA PRO A 381 -46.68 -9.06 16.27
C PRO A 381 -45.70 -9.82 17.18
N SER A 382 -44.75 -9.14 17.79
CA SER A 382 -43.78 -9.77 18.71
C SER A 382 -44.46 -10.44 19.91
N THR A 383 -45.71 -9.98 20.30
CA THR A 383 -46.54 -10.62 21.29
C THR A 383 -47.10 -11.98 20.92
N ALA A 384 -47.07 -12.37 19.63
CA ALA A 384 -47.50 -13.66 19.14
C ALA A 384 -46.43 -14.75 19.22
N VAL A 385 -45.17 -14.36 19.51
CA VAL A 385 -44.01 -15.26 19.51
C VAL A 385 -43.81 -15.85 20.93
N ILE A 386 -43.72 -17.18 20.98
CA ILE A 386 -43.43 -17.95 22.18
C ILE A 386 -42.02 -18.50 22.12
N LYS A 387 -41.20 -18.19 23.10
CA LYS A 387 -39.83 -18.73 23.25
C LYS A 387 -39.80 -19.70 24.45
N GLU A 388 -39.75 -20.99 24.19
CA GLU A 388 -39.72 -22.04 25.23
C GLU A 388 -38.61 -23.04 24.94
N LYS A 389 -37.79 -23.34 25.93
CA LYS A 389 -36.74 -24.39 25.87
C LYS A 389 -35.88 -24.30 24.62
N GLY A 390 -35.55 -23.11 24.15
CA GLY A 390 -34.71 -22.86 22.98
C GLY A 390 -35.43 -23.04 21.61
N LYS A 391 -36.73 -23.28 21.61
CA LYS A 391 -37.59 -23.33 20.42
C LYS A 391 -38.47 -22.08 20.36
N THR A 392 -38.59 -21.52 19.17
CA THR A 392 -39.51 -20.40 18.89
C THR A 392 -40.74 -20.95 18.19
N SER A 393 -41.94 -20.56 18.66
CA SER A 393 -43.21 -21.02 18.10
C SER A 393 -44.28 -19.93 18.18
N CYS A 394 -45.35 -20.12 17.42
CA CYS A 394 -46.55 -19.28 17.53
C CYS A 394 -47.79 -20.21 17.48
N PHE A 395 -48.96 -19.71 17.85
CA PHE A 395 -50.24 -20.41 17.67
C PHE A 395 -50.90 -19.93 16.37
N VAL A 396 -51.25 -20.89 15.53
CA VAL A 396 -52.02 -20.71 14.29
C VAL A 396 -53.40 -21.36 14.49
N VAL A 397 -54.45 -20.73 13.99
CA VAL A 397 -55.80 -21.29 14.04
C VAL A 397 -56.03 -22.10 12.76
N ILE A 398 -56.23 -23.40 12.87
CA ILE A 398 -56.56 -24.31 11.80
C ILE A 398 -57.89 -24.99 12.15
N ASP A 399 -58.89 -24.88 11.31
CA ASP A 399 -60.23 -25.47 11.47
C ASP A 399 -60.87 -25.22 12.84
N GLY A 400 -60.67 -23.99 13.39
CA GLY A 400 -61.20 -23.55 14.66
C GLY A 400 -60.48 -24.11 15.92
N ARG A 401 -59.31 -24.69 15.72
CA ARG A 401 -58.42 -25.19 16.79
C ARG A 401 -57.06 -24.52 16.74
N LEU A 402 -56.42 -24.39 17.88
CA LEU A 402 -55.07 -23.91 18.01
C LEU A 402 -54.07 -24.99 17.59
N ALA A 403 -53.15 -24.67 16.70
CA ALA A 403 -51.99 -25.49 16.35
C ALA A 403 -50.72 -24.73 16.77
N LYS A 404 -49.89 -25.32 17.63
CA LYS A 404 -48.59 -24.76 18.00
C LYS A 404 -47.58 -25.02 16.90
N GLN A 405 -47.27 -24.01 16.08
CA GLN A 405 -46.36 -24.08 14.97
C GLN A 405 -44.96 -23.61 15.35
N THR A 406 -43.93 -24.42 15.08
CA THR A 406 -42.54 -23.99 15.24
C THR A 406 -42.16 -23.08 14.10
N ILE A 407 -41.57 -21.93 14.43
CA ILE A 407 -41.17 -20.90 13.46
C ILE A 407 -39.68 -20.57 13.62
N GLU A 408 -39.06 -20.18 12.50
CA GLU A 408 -37.76 -19.55 12.50
C GLU A 408 -37.96 -18.04 12.38
N VAL A 409 -37.34 -17.30 13.29
CA VAL A 409 -37.49 -15.84 13.34
C VAL A 409 -36.21 -15.17 12.89
N GLY A 410 -36.34 -14.07 12.15
CA GLY A 410 -35.26 -13.18 11.72
C GLY A 410 -35.17 -11.93 12.61
N LEU A 411 -35.30 -10.76 11.97
CA LEU A 411 -35.29 -9.49 12.67
C LEU A 411 -36.49 -9.36 13.60
N ALA A 412 -36.28 -8.78 14.76
CA ALA A 412 -37.35 -8.50 15.71
C ALA A 412 -37.15 -7.10 16.32
N ASP A 413 -38.23 -6.36 16.44
CA ASP A 413 -38.32 -5.14 17.18
C ASP A 413 -39.37 -5.24 18.30
N LEU A 414 -39.67 -4.12 18.97
CA LEU A 414 -40.65 -4.10 20.06
C LEU A 414 -42.08 -4.45 19.58
N ALA A 415 -42.41 -4.20 18.33
CA ALA A 415 -43.77 -4.34 17.80
C ALA A 415 -43.92 -5.59 16.92
N LEU A 416 -42.94 -5.85 16.08
CA LEU A 416 -42.96 -6.87 15.02
C LEU A 416 -41.78 -7.82 15.10
N THR A 417 -42.01 -9.07 14.70
CA THR A 417 -40.97 -10.08 14.52
C THR A 417 -41.10 -10.67 13.11
N GLU A 418 -39.98 -10.71 12.40
CA GLU A 418 -39.88 -11.36 11.10
C GLU A 418 -39.94 -12.89 11.27
N VAL A 419 -40.71 -13.54 10.44
CA VAL A 419 -40.75 -15.00 10.33
C VAL A 419 -40.12 -15.41 9.01
N VAL A 420 -39.01 -16.16 9.11
CA VAL A 420 -38.25 -16.64 7.96
C VAL A 420 -38.88 -17.91 7.42
N SER A 421 -39.34 -18.81 8.32
CA SER A 421 -39.98 -20.06 7.92
C SER A 421 -40.97 -20.54 9.01
N GLY A 422 -41.88 -21.43 8.63
CA GLY A 422 -42.83 -22.11 9.54
C GLY A 422 -44.28 -21.63 9.39
N ILE A 423 -44.57 -20.43 8.88
CA ILE A 423 -45.94 -19.97 8.58
C ILE A 423 -45.98 -19.23 7.24
N GLY A 424 -47.15 -19.20 6.64
CA GLY A 424 -47.43 -18.49 5.38
C GLY A 424 -48.17 -17.16 5.59
N PRO A 425 -48.32 -16.36 4.52
CA PRO A 425 -48.99 -15.05 4.60
C PRO A 425 -50.49 -15.15 4.89
N ASP A 426 -51.12 -16.32 4.63
CA ASP A 426 -52.57 -16.52 4.79
C ASP A 426 -52.95 -17.14 6.14
N ASP A 427 -51.97 -17.55 6.94
CA ASP A 427 -52.17 -18.19 8.22
C ASP A 427 -52.78 -17.25 9.25
N ALA A 428 -53.72 -17.74 10.06
CA ALA A 428 -54.35 -16.98 11.14
C ALA A 428 -53.55 -17.13 12.42
N VAL A 429 -52.63 -16.22 12.69
CA VAL A 429 -51.74 -16.24 13.86
C VAL A 429 -52.42 -15.55 15.05
N VAL A 430 -52.36 -16.15 16.24
CA VAL A 430 -52.91 -15.55 17.48
C VAL A 430 -52.02 -14.37 17.95
N LYS A 431 -52.61 -13.17 18.06
CA LYS A 431 -51.90 -11.93 18.28
C LYS A 431 -51.35 -11.78 19.72
N ALA A 432 -52.12 -12.17 20.71
CA ALA A 432 -51.79 -11.98 22.13
C ALA A 432 -52.52 -12.99 23.05
N GLY A 433 -52.14 -13.04 24.31
CA GLY A 433 -52.77 -13.93 25.30
C GLY A 433 -52.26 -15.38 25.26
N ILE A 434 -51.14 -15.63 24.64
CA ILE A 434 -50.59 -16.93 24.29
C ILE A 434 -50.18 -17.80 25.51
N MET A 435 -49.94 -17.22 26.69
CA MET A 435 -49.46 -17.95 27.86
C MET A 435 -50.50 -18.90 28.49
N ALA A 436 -51.79 -18.68 28.23
CA ALA A 436 -52.89 -19.50 28.78
C ALA A 436 -53.45 -20.49 27.74
N LEU A 437 -52.88 -20.57 26.54
CA LEU A 437 -53.36 -21.37 25.43
C LEU A 437 -52.63 -22.72 25.36
N VAL A 438 -53.39 -23.77 24.98
CA VAL A 438 -52.87 -25.12 24.84
C VAL A 438 -53.04 -25.61 23.40
N ASP A 439 -52.09 -26.38 22.92
CA ASP A 439 -52.17 -27.01 21.59
C ASP A 439 -53.42 -27.91 21.46
N GLY A 440 -54.10 -27.79 20.31
CA GLY A 440 -55.37 -28.55 20.06
C GLY A 440 -56.62 -27.91 20.70
N GLN A 441 -56.51 -26.82 21.47
CA GLN A 441 -57.65 -26.18 22.13
C GLN A 441 -58.64 -25.61 21.13
N PRO A 442 -59.97 -25.85 21.25
CA PRO A 442 -60.96 -25.18 20.42
C PRO A 442 -61.10 -23.73 20.80
N VAL A 443 -61.14 -22.81 19.80
CA VAL A 443 -61.19 -21.39 20.02
C VAL A 443 -62.22 -20.71 19.10
N GLU A 444 -62.73 -19.58 19.54
CA GLU A 444 -63.57 -18.69 18.72
C GLU A 444 -62.70 -17.53 18.26
N VAL A 445 -62.57 -17.37 16.92
CA VAL A 445 -61.77 -16.30 16.31
C VAL A 445 -62.57 -15.00 16.40
N THR A 446 -62.03 -14.01 17.08
CA THR A 446 -62.55 -12.65 17.07
C THR A 446 -61.77 -11.86 15.98
N LYS A 447 -62.47 -11.33 14.95
CA LYS A 447 -61.82 -10.48 13.93
C LYS A 447 -61.27 -9.23 14.59
N PRO A 448 -60.07 -8.78 14.26
CA PRO A 448 -59.52 -7.53 14.77
C PRO A 448 -60.39 -6.36 14.36
N ALA A 449 -60.68 -5.48 15.34
CA ALA A 449 -61.25 -4.15 15.05
C ALA A 449 -60.22 -3.43 14.17
N ALA A 450 -60.68 -2.90 13.00
CA ALA A 450 -59.84 -2.11 12.13
C ALA A 450 -59.20 -0.96 12.90
N ILE A 451 -57.89 -1.03 13.12
CA ILE A 451 -57.11 0.08 13.73
C ILE A 451 -57.17 1.24 12.74
N ALA A 452 -57.91 2.29 13.11
CA ALA A 452 -57.87 3.59 12.45
C ALA A 452 -56.38 4.03 12.40
N ARG A 453 -55.81 4.27 11.24
CA ARG A 453 -54.47 4.87 11.08
C ARG A 453 -54.51 6.27 11.69
N PRO A 454 -53.51 6.69 12.51
CA PRO A 454 -53.30 8.08 12.88
C PRO A 454 -52.84 8.93 11.70
#